data_7e30f2843879033be93de34018ec7115
#
_entry.id   7e30f2843879033be93de34018ec7115
#
_cell.length_a   1.000
_cell.length_b   1.000
_cell.length_c   1.000
_cell.angle_alpha   90.00
_cell.angle_beta   90.00
_cell.angle_gamma   90.00
#
_symmetry.space_group_name_H-M   'P 1'
#
loop_
_entity.id
_entity.type
_entity.pdbx_description
1 polymer ?
#
loop_
_entity_poly.entity_id
_entity_poly.type
_entity_poly.pdbx_seq_one_letter_code
_entity_poly.pdbx_strand_id
1 'polypeptide(L)'
;MEDLTSELATSLLTPSSAATPRLRPSQRASVISAAESFVKRAFADHDPSHDYHHVHRVRLLSLSLTKSPELVSRSIDLLVVELGALFHDLTDAKYNTSSSTPSSVLKPFWSILEPNFVTEAQRSLVEKIVANVSWSKDVRRRATNPSHLSSSDVALRRWLENTPEFWCVSDADRLDSIGSIGIMRCAAYSSKVNRPLYIPPNNPRMDPVPPAEQAEGYNGSAVGHFYEKLVKIKGERLYTEQARLEAERRQGVMRAFLEELDLEWLVAVQGAELALLDEDGQEEDEEVEEREEEQA
;
A
#
# COMPACT_ATOMS: atom_id res chain seq x y z
N MET A 1 24.07 -45.90 55.01
CA MET A 1 23.43 -44.58 54.97
C MET A 1 23.63 -44.08 53.56
N GLU A 2 23.05 -44.67 52.53
CA GLU A 2 21.66 -44.58 51.98
C GLU A 2 21.28 -43.14 51.77
N ASP A 3 21.49 -42.59 50.60
CA ASP A 3 20.55 -42.55 49.46
C ASP A 3 19.36 -41.62 49.72
N LEU A 4 19.52 -40.38 49.23
CA LEU A 4 18.45 -39.38 49.07
C LEU A 4 18.83 -38.32 47.99
N THR A 5 19.16 -38.79 46.76
CA THR A 5 19.36 -37.87 45.62
C THR A 5 18.71 -38.41 44.34
N SER A 6 17.44 -38.84 44.43
CA SER A 6 16.71 -39.43 43.31
C SER A 6 15.26 -39.00 43.28
N GLU A 7 14.92 -37.73 43.27
CA GLU A 7 13.51 -37.31 43.00
C GLU A 7 13.37 -35.80 42.69
N LEU A 8 14.14 -35.26 41.77
CA LEU A 8 13.83 -33.92 41.23
C LEU A 8 14.19 -33.80 39.75
N ALA A 9 13.91 -34.82 38.98
CA ALA A 9 14.03 -34.81 37.52
C ALA A 9 12.71 -35.22 36.88
N THR A 10 11.63 -34.47 37.16
CA THR A 10 10.36 -34.76 36.48
C THR A 10 9.76 -33.43 36.01
N SER A 11 9.57 -33.36 34.73
CA SER A 11 8.62 -32.47 34.04
C SER A 11 9.04 -31.02 33.73
N LEU A 12 10.01 -30.88 32.85
CA LEU A 12 9.92 -29.84 31.84
C LEU A 12 9.09 -30.38 30.66
N LEU A 13 7.80 -30.43 30.82
CA LEU A 13 6.85 -30.60 29.73
C LEU A 13 6.99 -29.36 28.82
N THR A 14 7.75 -29.51 27.73
CA THR A 14 7.65 -28.64 26.56
C THR A 14 6.18 -28.61 26.13
N PRO A 15 5.57 -27.42 25.95
CA PRO A 15 4.24 -27.37 25.38
C PRO A 15 4.32 -27.98 23.98
N SER A 16 3.69 -29.13 23.81
CA SER A 16 3.45 -29.72 22.51
C SER A 16 2.79 -28.67 21.62
N SER A 17 3.51 -28.21 20.59
CA SER A 17 2.94 -27.45 19.51
C SER A 17 1.91 -28.35 18.81
N ALA A 18 0.69 -28.35 19.30
CA ALA A 18 -0.42 -28.99 18.61
C ALA A 18 -0.57 -28.27 17.27
N ALA A 19 -0.16 -28.96 16.19
CA ALA A 19 -0.32 -28.45 14.84
C ALA A 19 -1.80 -28.08 14.64
N THR A 20 -2.07 -26.81 14.29
CA THR A 20 -3.42 -26.33 14.00
C THR A 20 -4.06 -27.30 12.99
N PRO A 21 -5.24 -27.87 13.26
CA PRO A 21 -5.85 -28.82 12.34
C PRO A 21 -6.10 -28.15 10.99
N ARG A 22 -5.46 -28.68 9.94
CA ARG A 22 -5.66 -28.13 8.59
C ARG A 22 -7.08 -28.45 8.12
N LEU A 23 -7.79 -27.39 7.71
CA LEU A 23 -9.10 -27.53 7.08
C LEU A 23 -9.00 -28.41 5.82
N ARG A 24 -10.04 -29.23 5.57
CA ARG A 24 -10.21 -29.87 4.27
C ARG A 24 -10.33 -28.79 3.18
N PRO A 25 -9.88 -29.05 1.95
CA PRO A 25 -9.95 -28.09 0.86
C PRO A 25 -11.36 -27.47 0.66
N SER A 26 -12.42 -28.29 0.79
CA SER A 26 -13.81 -27.83 0.69
C SER A 26 -14.22 -26.86 1.82
N GLN A 27 -13.78 -27.13 3.05
CA GLN A 27 -14.05 -26.26 4.20
C GLN A 27 -13.33 -24.90 4.03
N ARG A 28 -12.05 -24.94 3.63
CA ARG A 28 -11.29 -23.72 3.34
C ARG A 28 -11.97 -22.91 2.22
N ALA A 29 -12.38 -23.56 1.13
CA ALA A 29 -13.10 -22.90 0.04
C ALA A 29 -14.40 -22.24 0.52
N SER A 30 -15.15 -22.90 1.41
CA SER A 30 -16.37 -22.34 2.00
C SER A 30 -16.09 -21.07 2.82
N VAL A 31 -15.06 -21.09 3.67
CA VAL A 31 -14.65 -19.91 4.47
C VAL A 31 -14.26 -18.74 3.55
N ILE A 32 -13.45 -19.02 2.53
CA ILE A 32 -13.00 -17.97 1.61
C ILE A 32 -14.15 -17.42 0.78
N SER A 33 -15.06 -18.24 0.28
CA SER A 33 -16.25 -17.79 -0.45
C SER A 33 -17.16 -16.89 0.42
N ALA A 34 -17.33 -17.24 1.70
CA ALA A 34 -18.06 -16.42 2.66
C ALA A 34 -17.34 -15.08 2.90
N ALA A 35 -16.01 -15.07 3.03
CA ALA A 35 -15.21 -13.87 3.20
C ALA A 35 -15.27 -12.96 1.98
N GLU A 36 -15.15 -13.50 0.76
CA GLU A 36 -15.32 -12.73 -0.48
C GLU A 36 -16.71 -12.09 -0.57
N SER A 37 -17.75 -12.85 -0.25
CA SER A 37 -19.13 -12.34 -0.25
C SER A 37 -19.33 -11.23 0.77
N PHE A 38 -18.72 -11.36 1.94
CA PHE A 38 -18.74 -10.34 2.99
C PHE A 38 -18.04 -9.05 2.54
N VAL A 39 -16.84 -9.17 1.98
CA VAL A 39 -16.04 -8.04 1.48
C VAL A 39 -16.72 -7.37 0.30
N LYS A 40 -17.23 -8.12 -0.69
CA LYS A 40 -17.97 -7.55 -1.83
C LYS A 40 -19.14 -6.65 -1.40
N ARG A 41 -19.87 -7.06 -0.36
CA ARG A 41 -20.95 -6.21 0.18
C ARG A 41 -20.41 -4.98 0.89
N ALA A 42 -19.33 -5.11 1.65
CA ALA A 42 -18.73 -3.99 2.37
C ALA A 42 -18.14 -2.93 1.44
N PHE A 43 -17.66 -3.33 0.26
CA PHE A 43 -17.02 -2.46 -0.73
C PHE A 43 -17.92 -2.08 -1.91
N ALA A 44 -19.23 -2.37 -1.84
CA ALA A 44 -20.15 -2.14 -2.95
C ALA A 44 -20.21 -0.67 -3.41
N ASP A 45 -20.05 0.26 -2.48
CA ASP A 45 -20.13 1.71 -2.73
C ASP A 45 -18.74 2.39 -2.74
N HIS A 46 -17.65 1.60 -2.73
CA HIS A 46 -16.30 2.15 -2.79
C HIS A 46 -15.93 2.55 -4.22
N ASP A 47 -15.11 3.58 -4.34
CA ASP A 47 -14.56 4.00 -5.63
C ASP A 47 -13.49 3.02 -6.15
N PRO A 48 -13.17 3.05 -7.46
CA PRO A 48 -12.25 2.11 -8.11
C PRO A 48 -10.83 2.09 -7.52
N SER A 49 -10.44 3.08 -6.71
CA SER A 49 -9.12 3.07 -6.06
C SER A 49 -9.04 2.12 -4.86
N HIS A 50 -10.19 1.77 -4.24
CA HIS A 50 -10.30 0.94 -3.04
C HIS A 50 -11.51 -0.01 -3.13
N ASP A 51 -11.73 -0.60 -4.29
CA ASP A 51 -12.82 -1.53 -4.55
C ASP A 51 -12.45 -2.99 -4.21
N TYR A 52 -13.41 -3.91 -4.45
CA TYR A 52 -13.15 -5.34 -4.27
C TYR A 52 -12.00 -5.86 -5.16
N HIS A 53 -11.80 -5.29 -6.34
CA HIS A 53 -10.73 -5.73 -7.24
C HIS A 53 -9.34 -5.43 -6.68
N HIS A 54 -9.17 -4.31 -5.95
CA HIS A 54 -7.97 -4.05 -5.17
C HIS A 54 -7.74 -5.17 -4.14
N VAL A 55 -8.74 -5.44 -3.31
CA VAL A 55 -8.65 -6.47 -2.26
C VAL A 55 -8.31 -7.84 -2.85
N HIS A 56 -8.93 -8.18 -3.99
CA HIS A 56 -8.65 -9.44 -4.69
C HIS A 56 -7.20 -9.54 -5.20
N ARG A 57 -6.64 -8.45 -5.77
CA ARG A 57 -5.22 -8.41 -6.18
C ARG A 57 -4.28 -8.53 -4.99
N VAL A 58 -4.56 -7.83 -3.89
CA VAL A 58 -3.79 -7.94 -2.64
C VAL A 58 -3.81 -9.38 -2.12
N ARG A 59 -4.97 -10.05 -2.13
CA ARG A 59 -5.06 -11.47 -1.75
C ARG A 59 -4.14 -12.36 -2.60
N LEU A 60 -4.18 -12.22 -3.93
CA LEU A 60 -3.34 -13.03 -4.83
C LEU A 60 -1.85 -12.75 -4.63
N LEU A 61 -1.48 -11.48 -4.50
CA LEU A 61 -0.10 -11.07 -4.20
C LEU A 61 0.36 -11.64 -2.85
N SER A 62 -0.47 -11.52 -1.80
CA SER A 62 -0.13 -12.05 -0.47
C SER A 62 0.17 -13.55 -0.50
N LEU A 63 -0.65 -14.34 -1.22
CA LEU A 63 -0.41 -15.76 -1.41
C LEU A 63 0.87 -16.03 -2.21
N SER A 64 1.15 -15.26 -3.26
CA SER A 64 2.39 -15.37 -4.02
C SER A 64 3.63 -15.12 -3.15
N LEU A 65 3.59 -14.08 -2.30
CA LEU A 65 4.70 -13.70 -1.44
C LEU A 65 5.04 -14.76 -0.37
N THR A 66 4.12 -15.68 -0.04
CA THR A 66 4.44 -16.83 0.84
C THR A 66 5.52 -17.74 0.28
N LYS A 67 5.83 -17.62 -1.01
CA LYS A 67 6.89 -18.36 -1.71
C LYS A 67 8.23 -17.61 -1.75
N SER A 68 8.34 -16.46 -1.11
CA SER A 68 9.60 -15.72 -1.00
C SER A 68 10.69 -16.61 -0.36
N PRO A 69 11.95 -16.55 -0.85
CA PRO A 69 13.00 -17.49 -0.45
C PRO A 69 13.19 -17.64 1.06
N GLU A 70 13.15 -16.55 1.79
CA GLU A 70 13.34 -16.52 3.25
C GLU A 70 12.15 -17.11 4.02
N LEU A 71 11.04 -17.37 3.34
CA LEU A 71 9.83 -17.94 3.93
C LEU A 71 9.66 -19.45 3.67
N VAL A 72 10.44 -20.03 2.77
CA VAL A 72 10.28 -21.44 2.35
C VAL A 72 10.38 -22.42 3.54
N SER A 73 11.23 -22.13 4.53
CA SER A 73 11.40 -22.97 5.73
C SER A 73 10.42 -22.63 6.87
N ARG A 74 9.57 -21.61 6.72
CA ARG A 74 8.63 -21.18 7.76
C ARG A 74 7.27 -21.84 7.59
N SER A 75 6.64 -22.19 8.70
CA SER A 75 5.24 -22.62 8.69
C SER A 75 4.34 -21.38 8.64
N ILE A 76 3.69 -21.14 7.49
CA ILE A 76 2.79 -20.01 7.27
C ILE A 76 1.36 -20.54 7.19
N ASP A 77 0.46 -19.90 7.94
CA ASP A 77 -0.97 -20.19 7.85
C ASP A 77 -1.60 -19.46 6.66
N LEU A 78 -1.75 -20.19 5.55
CA LEU A 78 -2.31 -19.62 4.31
C LEU A 78 -3.76 -19.14 4.46
N LEU A 79 -4.54 -19.68 5.42
CA LEU A 79 -5.89 -19.19 5.69
C LEU A 79 -5.84 -17.82 6.35
N VAL A 80 -4.92 -17.62 7.29
CA VAL A 80 -4.69 -16.32 7.94
C VAL A 80 -4.20 -15.29 6.95
N VAL A 81 -3.25 -15.63 6.07
CA VAL A 81 -2.78 -14.73 4.98
C VAL A 81 -3.95 -14.29 4.10
N GLU A 82 -4.77 -15.25 3.68
CA GLU A 82 -5.86 -14.99 2.75
C GLU A 82 -6.99 -14.16 3.38
N LEU A 83 -7.38 -14.46 4.62
CA LEU A 83 -8.36 -13.68 5.37
C LEU A 83 -7.81 -12.29 5.74
N GLY A 84 -6.55 -12.22 6.16
CA GLY A 84 -5.88 -10.95 6.44
C GLY A 84 -5.87 -10.03 5.23
N ALA A 85 -5.58 -10.58 4.04
CA ALA A 85 -5.60 -9.83 2.79
C ALA A 85 -7.01 -9.42 2.37
N LEU A 86 -8.01 -10.29 2.52
CA LEU A 86 -9.40 -9.95 2.21
C LEU A 86 -9.96 -8.84 3.11
N PHE A 87 -9.51 -8.77 4.35
CA PHE A 87 -10.08 -7.85 5.35
C PHE A 87 -9.23 -6.61 5.63
N HIS A 88 -8.06 -6.47 5.01
CA HIS A 88 -7.05 -5.47 5.37
C HIS A 88 -7.56 -4.02 5.37
N ASP A 89 -8.45 -3.67 4.45
CA ASP A 89 -8.99 -2.31 4.27
C ASP A 89 -10.39 -2.09 4.91
N LEU A 90 -10.99 -3.12 5.53
CA LEU A 90 -12.32 -3.00 6.15
C LEU A 90 -12.39 -1.96 7.28
N THR A 91 -11.26 -1.54 7.83
CA THR A 91 -11.17 -0.52 8.88
C THR A 91 -10.44 0.74 8.44
N ASP A 92 -10.28 0.96 7.13
CA ASP A 92 -9.64 2.19 6.63
C ASP A 92 -10.50 3.41 7.01
N ALA A 93 -9.83 4.40 7.63
CA ALA A 93 -10.47 5.63 8.10
C ALA A 93 -11.07 6.50 6.98
N LYS A 94 -10.71 6.26 5.73
CA LYS A 94 -11.29 6.95 4.57
C LYS A 94 -12.77 6.59 4.33
N TYR A 95 -13.17 5.39 4.79
CA TYR A 95 -14.49 4.83 4.53
C TYR A 95 -15.26 4.45 5.80
N ASN A 96 -14.60 4.51 6.97
CA ASN A 96 -15.18 4.11 8.24
C ASN A 96 -15.10 5.22 9.29
N THR A 97 -16.01 5.19 10.23
CA THR A 97 -15.96 6.07 11.40
C THR A 97 -14.78 5.73 12.31
N SER A 98 -14.24 6.73 13.01
CA SER A 98 -13.05 6.63 13.85
C SER A 98 -13.11 5.61 15.01
N SER A 99 -14.27 5.03 15.28
CA SER A 99 -14.50 4.05 16.36
C SER A 99 -14.48 2.58 15.90
N SER A 100 -14.32 2.30 14.59
CA SER A 100 -14.36 0.94 14.07
C SER A 100 -13.07 0.19 14.38
N THR A 101 -13.14 -0.89 15.14
CA THR A 101 -12.02 -1.81 15.37
C THR A 101 -12.14 -3.04 14.49
N PRO A 102 -11.02 -3.73 14.12
CA PRO A 102 -11.11 -4.98 13.38
C PRO A 102 -12.03 -6.01 14.01
N SER A 103 -11.98 -6.15 15.31
CA SER A 103 -12.84 -7.08 16.05
C SER A 103 -14.33 -6.73 15.91
N SER A 104 -14.71 -5.45 16.01
CA SER A 104 -16.10 -5.03 15.84
C SER A 104 -16.60 -5.23 14.41
N VAL A 105 -15.77 -4.91 13.42
CA VAL A 105 -16.13 -5.01 11.99
C VAL A 105 -16.20 -6.48 11.54
N LEU A 106 -15.34 -7.34 12.05
CA LEU A 106 -15.29 -8.75 11.66
C LEU A 106 -16.22 -9.66 12.47
N LYS A 107 -16.77 -9.17 13.59
CA LYS A 107 -17.70 -9.96 14.43
C LYS A 107 -18.87 -10.57 13.65
N PRO A 108 -19.58 -9.84 12.75
CA PRO A 108 -20.64 -10.42 11.93
C PRO A 108 -20.15 -11.57 11.04
N PHE A 109 -18.97 -11.44 10.46
CA PHE A 109 -18.37 -12.49 9.65
C PHE A 109 -18.03 -13.73 10.47
N TRP A 110 -17.39 -13.56 11.64
CA TRP A 110 -17.07 -14.69 12.50
C TRP A 110 -18.30 -15.45 12.98
N SER A 111 -19.44 -14.74 13.17
CA SER A 111 -20.68 -15.35 13.69
C SER A 111 -21.42 -16.22 12.69
N ILE A 112 -21.16 -16.08 11.38
CA ILE A 112 -21.83 -16.88 10.33
C ILE A 112 -21.04 -18.14 9.93
N LEU A 113 -19.80 -18.27 10.41
CA LEU A 113 -18.97 -19.43 10.09
C LEU A 113 -19.36 -20.63 10.94
N GLU A 114 -19.26 -21.80 10.33
CA GLU A 114 -19.37 -23.07 11.05
C GLU A 114 -18.36 -23.15 12.21
N PRO A 115 -18.75 -23.68 13.36
CA PRO A 115 -17.85 -23.86 14.48
C PRO A 115 -16.57 -24.63 14.09
N ASN A 116 -15.44 -24.14 14.59
CA ASN A 116 -14.10 -24.71 14.36
C ASN A 116 -13.53 -24.61 12.93
N PHE A 117 -14.17 -23.92 11.98
CA PHE A 117 -13.56 -23.64 10.68
C PHE A 117 -12.42 -22.63 10.78
N VAL A 118 -12.50 -21.71 11.70
CA VAL A 118 -11.42 -20.76 12.03
C VAL A 118 -11.24 -20.76 13.53
N THR A 119 -10.04 -21.09 13.98
CA THR A 119 -9.70 -21.12 15.41
C THR A 119 -9.65 -19.70 15.98
N GLU A 120 -9.81 -19.57 17.30
CA GLU A 120 -9.68 -18.29 17.98
C GLU A 120 -8.29 -17.64 17.78
N ALA A 121 -7.23 -18.48 17.77
CA ALA A 121 -5.87 -18.00 17.47
C ALA A 121 -5.75 -17.41 16.05
N GLN A 122 -6.37 -18.05 15.05
CA GLN A 122 -6.41 -17.54 13.67
C GLN A 122 -7.21 -16.24 13.58
N ARG A 123 -8.40 -16.15 14.23
CA ARG A 123 -9.20 -14.93 14.28
C ARG A 123 -8.41 -13.75 14.88
N SER A 124 -7.82 -13.99 16.05
CA SER A 124 -7.00 -12.98 16.73
C SER A 124 -5.81 -12.53 15.87
N LEU A 125 -5.17 -13.45 15.16
CA LEU A 125 -4.05 -13.12 14.27
C LEU A 125 -4.50 -12.30 13.06
N VAL A 126 -5.62 -12.65 12.41
CA VAL A 126 -6.23 -11.88 11.32
C VAL A 126 -6.59 -10.48 11.79
N GLU A 127 -7.28 -10.34 12.91
CA GLU A 127 -7.65 -9.03 13.45
C GLU A 127 -6.43 -8.16 13.77
N LYS A 128 -5.36 -8.78 14.29
CA LYS A 128 -4.11 -8.07 14.57
C LYS A 128 -3.38 -7.65 13.30
N ILE A 129 -3.41 -8.45 12.22
CA ILE A 129 -2.91 -8.07 10.91
C ILE A 129 -3.67 -6.87 10.39
N VAL A 130 -4.99 -6.93 10.32
CA VAL A 130 -5.86 -5.83 9.87
C VAL A 130 -5.64 -4.55 10.67
N ALA A 131 -5.46 -4.69 11.99
CA ALA A 131 -5.17 -3.55 12.87
C ALA A 131 -3.86 -2.82 12.53
N ASN A 132 -2.90 -3.49 11.87
CA ASN A 132 -1.52 -2.98 11.76
C ASN A 132 -0.99 -2.80 10.34
N VAL A 133 -1.69 -3.23 9.30
CA VAL A 133 -1.22 -3.23 7.91
C VAL A 133 -1.08 -1.82 7.31
N SER A 134 -1.88 -0.85 7.77
CA SER A 134 -1.94 0.51 7.21
C SER A 134 -0.58 1.21 7.11
N TRP A 135 -0.30 1.81 5.93
CA TRP A 135 0.89 2.62 5.68
C TRP A 135 1.08 3.76 6.69
N SER A 136 0.03 4.51 7.00
CA SER A 136 0.11 5.63 7.94
C SER A 136 0.49 5.20 9.36
N LYS A 137 0.12 3.98 9.77
CA LYS A 137 0.56 3.39 11.03
C LYS A 137 2.03 2.98 10.97
N ASP A 138 2.50 2.44 9.84
CA ASP A 138 3.91 2.11 9.64
C ASP A 138 4.79 3.35 9.70
N VAL A 139 4.42 4.41 8.98
CA VAL A 139 5.14 5.70 9.00
C VAL A 139 5.26 6.24 10.42
N ARG A 140 4.16 6.30 11.17
CA ARG A 140 4.18 6.75 12.57
C ARG A 140 5.07 5.90 13.45
N ARG A 141 5.00 4.57 13.34
CA ARG A 141 5.84 3.65 14.12
C ARG A 141 7.33 3.86 13.85
N ARG A 142 7.70 4.09 12.59
CA ARG A 142 9.09 4.33 12.19
C ARG A 142 9.60 5.70 12.61
N ALA A 143 8.73 6.71 12.64
CA ALA A 143 9.07 8.05 13.11
C ALA A 143 9.22 8.15 14.63
N THR A 144 8.68 7.21 15.42
CA THR A 144 8.79 7.22 16.87
C THR A 144 10.21 6.89 17.32
N ASN A 145 10.83 7.81 18.09
CA ASN A 145 12.17 7.62 18.63
C ASN A 145 12.25 6.34 19.49
N PRO A 146 13.23 5.46 19.27
CA PRO A 146 13.39 4.23 20.05
C PRO A 146 13.43 4.42 21.57
N SER A 147 13.97 5.56 22.06
CA SER A 147 14.02 5.87 23.49
C SER A 147 12.66 6.19 24.14
N HIS A 148 11.63 6.45 23.32
CA HIS A 148 10.28 6.81 23.80
C HIS A 148 9.26 5.68 23.60
N LEU A 149 9.73 4.47 23.27
CA LEU A 149 8.85 3.32 23.07
C LEU A 149 8.35 2.77 24.41
N SER A 150 7.04 2.58 24.50
CA SER A 150 6.44 1.82 25.59
C SER A 150 6.74 0.32 25.46
N SER A 151 6.54 -0.43 26.54
CA SER A 151 6.68 -1.90 26.49
C SER A 151 5.75 -2.55 25.46
N SER A 152 4.56 -1.99 25.25
CA SER A 152 3.61 -2.44 24.24
C SER A 152 4.11 -2.15 22.83
N ASP A 153 4.77 -1.01 22.58
CA ASP A 153 5.34 -0.69 21.27
C ASP A 153 6.50 -1.62 20.91
N VAL A 154 7.34 -1.91 21.88
CA VAL A 154 8.45 -2.88 21.73
C VAL A 154 7.89 -4.27 21.40
N ALA A 155 6.88 -4.73 22.14
CA ALA A 155 6.23 -6.02 21.89
C ALA A 155 5.57 -6.06 20.52
N LEU A 156 4.92 -4.97 20.09
CA LEU A 156 4.32 -4.86 18.76
C LEU A 156 5.39 -4.90 17.66
N ARG A 157 6.49 -4.15 17.79
CA ARG A 157 7.60 -4.19 16.81
C ARG A 157 8.16 -5.59 16.66
N ARG A 158 8.45 -6.27 17.77
CA ARG A 158 8.90 -7.66 17.75
C ARG A 158 7.91 -8.59 17.05
N TRP A 159 6.61 -8.39 17.28
CA TRP A 159 5.58 -9.18 16.61
C TRP A 159 5.57 -8.93 15.09
N LEU A 160 5.61 -7.68 14.65
CA LEU A 160 5.66 -7.29 13.23
C LEU A 160 6.87 -7.91 12.52
N GLU A 161 8.04 -7.91 13.18
CA GLU A 161 9.30 -8.45 12.66
C GLU A 161 9.34 -9.99 12.61
N ASN A 162 8.40 -10.68 13.27
CA ASN A 162 8.42 -12.13 13.40
C ASN A 162 7.14 -12.82 12.88
N THR A 163 6.25 -12.10 12.20
CA THR A 163 4.97 -12.65 11.71
C THR A 163 4.95 -12.66 10.19
N PRO A 164 5.28 -13.80 9.55
CA PRO A 164 5.32 -13.91 8.09
C PRO A 164 3.99 -13.64 7.41
N GLU A 165 2.87 -14.02 8.05
CA GLU A 165 1.52 -13.75 7.55
C GLU A 165 1.28 -12.24 7.41
N PHE A 166 1.73 -11.46 8.40
CA PHE A 166 1.67 -10.00 8.34
C PHE A 166 2.56 -9.44 7.23
N TRP A 167 3.77 -9.99 7.04
CA TRP A 167 4.69 -9.54 5.98
C TRP A 167 4.05 -9.68 4.61
N CYS A 168 3.49 -10.86 4.31
CA CYS A 168 2.86 -11.13 3.02
C CYS A 168 1.69 -10.17 2.73
N VAL A 169 0.82 -9.92 3.71
CA VAL A 169 -0.32 -9.02 3.54
C VAL A 169 0.12 -7.56 3.40
N SER A 170 1.05 -7.12 4.26
CA SER A 170 1.56 -5.75 4.26
C SER A 170 2.29 -5.40 2.96
N ASP A 171 3.14 -6.30 2.49
CA ASP A 171 3.90 -6.11 1.25
C ASP A 171 2.98 -6.13 0.02
N ALA A 172 1.99 -7.02 -0.01
CA ALA A 172 1.03 -7.10 -1.09
C ALA A 172 0.20 -5.83 -1.24
N ASP A 173 -0.31 -5.25 -0.14
CA ASP A 173 -1.01 -3.97 -0.16
C ASP A 173 -0.11 -2.83 -0.69
N ARG A 174 1.14 -2.78 -0.21
CA ARG A 174 2.12 -1.79 -0.70
C ARG A 174 2.42 -1.96 -2.18
N LEU A 175 2.61 -3.18 -2.65
CA LEU A 175 2.84 -3.46 -4.07
C LEU A 175 1.65 -3.03 -4.94
N ASP A 176 0.41 -3.27 -4.52
CA ASP A 176 -0.78 -2.86 -5.28
C ASP A 176 -0.98 -1.33 -5.33
N SER A 177 -0.26 -0.59 -4.48
CA SER A 177 -0.27 0.89 -4.49
C SER A 177 0.78 1.51 -5.42
N ILE A 178 1.66 0.74 -6.06
CA ILE A 178 2.73 1.22 -6.94
C ILE A 178 2.72 0.53 -8.31
N GLY A 179 3.50 1.06 -9.26
CA GLY A 179 3.49 0.62 -10.66
C GLY A 179 2.25 1.09 -11.41
N SER A 180 1.93 0.48 -12.55
CA SER A 180 0.82 0.89 -13.42
C SER A 180 -0.55 0.90 -12.70
N ILE A 181 -0.82 -0.10 -11.87
CA ILE A 181 -2.05 -0.14 -11.06
C ILE A 181 -2.04 1.00 -10.03
N GLY A 182 -0.90 1.24 -9.37
CA GLY A 182 -0.75 2.34 -8.41
C GLY A 182 -0.99 3.71 -9.03
N ILE A 183 -0.49 3.96 -10.25
CA ILE A 183 -0.75 5.18 -11.03
C ILE A 183 -2.26 5.38 -11.23
N MET A 184 -2.95 4.36 -11.73
CA MET A 184 -4.40 4.42 -11.97
C MET A 184 -5.19 4.62 -10.68
N ARG A 185 -4.84 3.92 -9.60
CA ARG A 185 -5.48 4.07 -8.29
C ARG A 185 -5.29 5.47 -7.71
N CYS A 186 -4.09 6.04 -7.84
CA CYS A 186 -3.80 7.40 -7.39
C CYS A 186 -4.63 8.43 -8.15
N ALA A 187 -4.75 8.31 -9.47
CA ALA A 187 -5.58 9.19 -10.29
C ALA A 187 -7.08 9.06 -9.93
N ALA A 188 -7.59 7.84 -9.79
CA ALA A 188 -8.97 7.58 -9.41
C ALA A 188 -9.32 8.20 -8.05
N TYR A 189 -8.48 7.99 -7.03
CA TYR A 189 -8.69 8.59 -5.71
C TYR A 189 -8.60 10.11 -5.75
N SER A 190 -7.66 10.67 -6.51
CA SER A 190 -7.53 12.12 -6.66
C SER A 190 -8.78 12.74 -7.29
N SER A 191 -9.34 12.11 -8.31
CA SER A 191 -10.62 12.51 -8.92
C SER A 191 -11.77 12.46 -7.91
N LYS A 192 -11.87 11.38 -7.11
CA LYS A 192 -12.90 11.26 -6.06
C LYS A 192 -12.89 12.41 -5.05
N VAL A 193 -11.70 12.87 -4.66
CA VAL A 193 -11.55 13.96 -3.66
C VAL A 193 -11.36 15.33 -4.29
N ASN A 194 -11.61 15.46 -5.59
CA ASN A 194 -11.46 16.69 -6.37
C ASN A 194 -10.07 17.34 -6.20
N ARG A 195 -9.03 16.52 -6.23
CA ARG A 195 -7.63 16.93 -6.14
C ARG A 195 -7.02 17.01 -7.55
N PRO A 196 -6.28 18.06 -7.93
CA PRO A 196 -5.58 18.16 -9.19
C PRO A 196 -4.73 16.92 -9.48
N LEU A 197 -4.66 16.51 -10.74
CA LEU A 197 -3.81 15.40 -11.14
C LEU A 197 -2.34 15.80 -11.22
N TYR A 198 -2.08 16.94 -11.88
CA TYR A 198 -0.74 17.50 -12.10
C TYR A 198 -0.80 19.02 -11.96
N ILE A 199 0.19 19.61 -11.31
CA ILE A 199 0.40 21.05 -11.22
C ILE A 199 1.77 21.33 -11.80
N PRO A 200 1.84 21.78 -13.07
CA PRO A 200 3.11 21.99 -13.73
C PRO A 200 3.92 23.11 -13.07
N PRO A 201 5.27 23.09 -13.15
CA PRO A 201 6.11 24.16 -12.66
C PRO A 201 5.84 25.45 -13.43
N ASN A 202 5.88 26.58 -12.73
CA ASN A 202 5.63 27.90 -13.34
C ASN A 202 6.64 28.30 -14.42
N ASN A 203 7.88 27.80 -14.33
CA ASN A 203 8.91 27.99 -15.35
C ASN A 203 9.88 26.79 -15.40
N PRO A 204 9.66 25.80 -16.27
CA PRO A 204 10.48 24.60 -16.33
C PRO A 204 11.93 24.84 -16.74
N ARG A 205 12.25 26.00 -17.33
CA ARG A 205 13.59 26.32 -17.83
C ARG A 205 14.48 27.07 -16.83
N MET A 206 13.90 27.77 -15.87
CA MET A 206 14.65 28.72 -15.05
C MET A 206 14.64 28.40 -13.55
N ASP A 207 13.92 27.39 -13.11
CA ASP A 207 13.76 27.10 -11.68
C ASP A 207 14.60 25.88 -11.30
N PRO A 208 15.78 26.06 -10.69
CA PRO A 208 16.57 24.95 -10.16
C PRO A 208 15.93 24.36 -8.87
N VAL A 209 14.88 24.98 -8.36
CA VAL A 209 14.14 24.52 -7.19
C VAL A 209 13.18 23.40 -7.64
N PRO A 210 13.17 22.26 -6.98
CA PRO A 210 12.20 21.24 -7.26
C PRO A 210 10.77 21.81 -7.25
N PRO A 211 9.90 21.40 -8.19
CA PRO A 211 8.50 21.84 -8.18
C PRO A 211 7.86 21.68 -6.82
N ALA A 212 6.93 22.55 -6.45
CA ALA A 212 6.22 22.48 -5.17
C ALA A 212 5.61 21.08 -4.89
N GLU A 213 5.24 20.36 -5.96
CA GLU A 213 4.75 19.00 -5.89
C GLU A 213 5.77 17.98 -5.34
N GLN A 214 7.07 18.25 -5.46
CA GLN A 214 8.14 17.39 -4.96
C GLN A 214 8.57 17.74 -3.53
N ALA A 215 8.04 18.82 -2.96
CA ALA A 215 8.34 19.25 -1.60
C ALA A 215 7.87 18.22 -0.57
N GLU A 216 8.67 18.01 0.47
CA GLU A 216 8.30 17.11 1.55
C GLU A 216 7.01 17.58 2.23
N GLY A 217 6.08 16.64 2.47
CA GLY A 217 4.77 16.91 3.06
C GLY A 217 3.72 17.48 2.09
N TYR A 218 4.08 17.80 0.84
CA TYR A 218 3.11 18.26 -0.14
C TYR A 218 2.23 17.11 -0.64
N ASN A 219 0.92 17.26 -0.56
CA ASN A 219 -0.07 16.27 -1.03
C ASN A 219 -1.27 16.95 -1.73
N GLY A 220 -1.02 18.09 -2.38
CA GLY A 220 -2.04 18.89 -3.04
C GLY A 220 -2.44 18.43 -4.43
N SER A 221 -1.67 17.49 -5.05
CA SER A 221 -1.98 16.89 -6.35
C SER A 221 -1.77 15.38 -6.33
N ALA A 222 -2.19 14.67 -7.40
CA ALA A 222 -1.87 13.26 -7.54
C ALA A 222 -0.36 13.05 -7.67
N VAL A 223 0.33 13.86 -8.48
CA VAL A 223 1.79 13.83 -8.61
C VAL A 223 2.48 14.13 -7.29
N GLY A 224 2.02 15.12 -6.52
CA GLY A 224 2.51 15.36 -5.17
C GLY A 224 2.40 14.13 -4.27
N HIS A 225 1.31 13.36 -4.38
CA HIS A 225 1.17 12.11 -3.63
C HIS A 225 2.18 11.02 -4.05
N PHE A 226 2.65 11.03 -5.30
CA PHE A 226 3.76 10.14 -5.70
C PHE A 226 5.00 10.45 -4.87
N TYR A 227 5.42 11.69 -4.78
CA TYR A 227 6.62 12.10 -4.03
C TYR A 227 6.46 11.95 -2.52
N GLU A 228 5.28 12.27 -1.98
CA GLU A 228 5.01 12.15 -0.54
C GLU A 228 4.98 10.69 -0.06
N LYS A 229 4.46 9.77 -0.87
CA LYS A 229 4.25 8.39 -0.44
C LYS A 229 4.80 7.34 -1.42
N LEU A 230 4.36 7.35 -2.69
CA LEU A 230 4.41 6.16 -3.52
C LEU A 230 5.84 5.81 -3.94
N VAL A 231 6.69 6.79 -4.27
CA VAL A 231 8.11 6.55 -4.61
C VAL A 231 8.96 6.12 -3.40
N LYS A 232 8.43 6.26 -2.17
CA LYS A 232 9.08 5.82 -0.93
C LYS A 232 8.81 4.34 -0.61
N ILE A 233 7.93 3.67 -1.37
CA ILE A 233 7.59 2.25 -1.18
C ILE A 233 8.63 1.38 -1.89
N LYS A 234 9.75 1.15 -1.21
CA LYS A 234 10.90 0.36 -1.70
C LYS A 234 11.80 -0.08 -0.53
N GLY A 235 12.77 -0.96 -0.82
CA GLY A 235 13.81 -1.35 0.14
C GLY A 235 13.26 -1.85 1.48
N GLU A 236 13.75 -1.26 2.57
CA GLU A 236 13.39 -1.64 3.93
C GLU A 236 11.92 -1.36 4.32
N ARG A 237 11.15 -0.71 3.44
CA ARG A 237 9.70 -0.57 3.63
C ARG A 237 8.93 -1.85 3.37
N LEU A 238 9.58 -2.86 2.80
CA LEU A 238 9.03 -4.17 2.49
C LEU A 238 9.77 -5.26 3.28
N TYR A 239 9.01 -6.26 3.69
CA TYR A 239 9.53 -7.34 4.52
C TYR A 239 10.17 -8.46 3.70
N THR A 240 9.50 -8.88 2.61
CA THR A 240 9.93 -10.02 1.81
C THR A 240 10.87 -9.64 0.67
N GLU A 241 11.82 -10.53 0.34
CA GLU A 241 12.77 -10.31 -0.74
C GLU A 241 12.05 -10.21 -2.09
N GLN A 242 11.10 -11.11 -2.34
CA GLN A 242 10.30 -11.09 -3.57
C GLN A 242 9.54 -9.77 -3.73
N ALA A 243 8.98 -9.20 -2.64
CA ALA A 243 8.30 -7.91 -2.69
C ALA A 243 9.28 -6.77 -2.97
N ARG A 244 10.49 -6.79 -2.43
CA ARG A 244 11.51 -5.78 -2.71
C ARG A 244 11.91 -5.76 -4.19
N LEU A 245 12.13 -6.93 -4.79
CA LEU A 245 12.45 -7.06 -6.22
C LEU A 245 11.30 -6.56 -7.11
N GLU A 246 10.07 -6.96 -6.80
CA GLU A 246 8.88 -6.53 -7.53
C GLU A 246 8.63 -5.02 -7.38
N ALA A 247 8.90 -4.45 -6.19
CA ALA A 247 8.79 -3.01 -5.97
C ALA A 247 9.78 -2.21 -6.83
N GLU A 248 11.03 -2.65 -6.96
CA GLU A 248 12.00 -1.98 -7.85
C GLU A 248 11.54 -1.95 -9.30
N ARG A 249 11.00 -3.06 -9.80
CA ARG A 249 10.42 -3.12 -11.14
C ARG A 249 9.26 -2.12 -11.31
N ARG A 250 8.35 -2.05 -10.33
CA ARG A 250 7.20 -1.13 -10.34
C ARG A 250 7.62 0.32 -10.18
N GLN A 251 8.64 0.60 -9.39
CA GLN A 251 9.22 1.94 -9.25
C GLN A 251 9.84 2.43 -10.55
N GLY A 252 10.44 1.53 -11.36
CA GLY A 252 10.91 1.88 -12.71
C GLY A 252 9.80 2.44 -13.60
N VAL A 253 8.63 1.77 -13.61
CA VAL A 253 7.44 2.25 -14.35
C VAL A 253 6.97 3.61 -13.85
N MET A 254 6.96 3.82 -12.53
CA MET A 254 6.51 5.09 -11.96
C MET A 254 7.46 6.24 -12.25
N ARG A 255 8.78 6.00 -12.23
CA ARG A 255 9.76 7.02 -12.61
C ARG A 255 9.60 7.43 -14.08
N ALA A 256 9.50 6.45 -15.00
CA ALA A 256 9.27 6.73 -16.41
C ALA A 256 7.97 7.52 -16.66
N PHE A 257 6.90 7.21 -15.90
CA PHE A 257 5.66 7.96 -15.98
C PHE A 257 5.81 9.42 -15.52
N LEU A 258 6.54 9.67 -14.44
CA LEU A 258 6.78 11.03 -13.95
C LEU A 258 7.68 11.82 -14.91
N GLU A 259 8.71 11.20 -15.46
CA GLU A 259 9.58 11.78 -16.47
C GLU A 259 8.81 12.17 -17.74
N GLU A 260 7.87 11.32 -18.19
CA GLU A 260 7.02 11.60 -19.34
C GLU A 260 6.07 12.76 -19.11
N LEU A 261 5.46 12.87 -17.92
CA LEU A 261 4.61 14.04 -17.57
C LEU A 261 5.38 15.36 -17.69
N ASP A 262 6.62 15.40 -17.22
CA ASP A 262 7.44 16.60 -17.30
C ASP A 262 7.84 16.92 -18.75
N LEU A 263 8.09 15.89 -19.58
CA LEU A 263 8.39 16.05 -21.00
C LEU A 263 7.16 16.56 -21.80
N GLU A 264 5.99 15.97 -21.57
CA GLU A 264 4.73 16.43 -22.21
C GLU A 264 4.46 17.90 -21.91
N TRP A 265 4.66 18.33 -20.68
CA TRP A 265 4.54 19.74 -20.30
C TRP A 265 5.59 20.62 -20.98
N LEU A 266 6.85 20.22 -20.98
CA LEU A 266 7.92 20.98 -21.61
C LEU A 266 7.66 21.19 -23.10
N VAL A 267 7.22 20.16 -23.82
CA VAL A 267 6.87 20.25 -25.26
C VAL A 267 5.72 21.23 -25.47
N ALA A 268 4.69 21.22 -24.62
CA ALA A 268 3.58 22.15 -24.73
C ALA A 268 4.01 23.60 -24.51
N VAL A 269 4.86 23.88 -23.51
CA VAL A 269 5.39 25.21 -23.23
C VAL A 269 6.26 25.72 -24.38
N GLN A 270 7.19 24.89 -24.87
CA GLN A 270 8.08 25.26 -25.98
C GLN A 270 7.31 25.56 -27.26
N GLY A 271 6.29 24.73 -27.56
CA GLY A 271 5.46 24.93 -28.76
C GLY A 271 4.65 26.23 -28.69
N ALA A 272 4.11 26.55 -27.50
CA ALA A 272 3.38 27.79 -27.30
C ALA A 272 4.29 29.04 -27.41
N GLU A 273 5.50 28.99 -26.81
CA GLU A 273 6.49 30.07 -26.92
C GLU A 273 6.89 30.33 -28.39
N LEU A 274 7.14 29.27 -29.17
CA LEU A 274 7.48 29.42 -30.59
C LEU A 274 6.35 30.03 -31.40
N ALA A 275 5.11 29.59 -31.16
CA ALA A 275 3.95 30.14 -31.87
C ALA A 275 3.75 31.64 -31.61
N LEU A 276 3.94 32.09 -30.37
CA LEU A 276 3.82 33.52 -30.01
C LEU A 276 4.96 34.38 -30.61
N LEU A 277 6.17 33.84 -30.70
CA LEU A 277 7.29 34.53 -31.36
C LEU A 277 7.06 34.70 -32.88
N ASP A 278 6.40 33.75 -33.52
CA ASP A 278 6.07 33.84 -34.94
C ASP A 278 4.99 34.87 -35.19
N GLU A 279 4.04 35.10 -34.30
CA GLU A 279 3.03 36.17 -34.38
C GLU A 279 3.68 37.57 -34.22
N ASP A 280 4.53 37.75 -33.19
CA ASP A 280 5.24 38.99 -32.96
C ASP A 280 6.13 39.37 -34.16
N GLY A 281 6.79 38.40 -34.80
CA GLY A 281 7.61 38.62 -36.00
C GLY A 281 6.79 39.04 -37.22
N GLN A 282 5.55 38.53 -37.38
CA GLN A 282 4.67 38.90 -38.47
C GLN A 282 4.14 40.33 -38.32
N GLU A 283 3.80 40.76 -37.07
CA GLU A 283 3.38 42.14 -36.81
C GLU A 283 4.50 43.14 -37.09
N GLU A 284 5.77 42.84 -36.75
CA GLU A 284 6.92 43.69 -37.05
C GLU A 284 7.16 43.83 -38.60
N ASP A 285 6.99 42.75 -39.34
CA ASP A 285 7.15 42.77 -40.81
C ASP A 285 6.03 43.59 -41.48
N GLU A 286 4.77 43.43 -41.05
CA GLU A 286 3.62 44.20 -41.54
C GLU A 286 3.78 45.69 -41.26
N GLU A 287 4.25 46.09 -40.02
CA GLU A 287 4.52 47.51 -39.69
C GLU A 287 5.67 48.11 -40.51
N VAL A 288 6.67 47.32 -40.91
CA VAL A 288 7.75 47.76 -41.76
C VAL A 288 7.27 48.00 -43.21
N GLU A 289 6.49 47.05 -43.75
CA GLU A 289 5.90 47.20 -45.09
C GLU A 289 4.97 48.40 -45.17
N GLU A 290 4.09 48.64 -44.19
CA GLU A 290 3.21 49.82 -44.14
C GLU A 290 4.00 51.14 -44.13
N ARG A 291 5.10 51.21 -43.35
CA ARG A 291 5.97 52.41 -43.31
C ARG A 291 6.73 52.66 -44.59
N GLU A 292 7.11 51.63 -45.32
CA GLU A 292 7.76 51.73 -46.63
C GLU A 292 6.77 52.20 -47.72
N GLU A 293 5.51 51.73 -47.66
CA GLU A 293 4.46 52.17 -48.58
C GLU A 293 4.03 53.63 -48.32
N GLU A 294 3.99 54.12 -47.06
CA GLU A 294 3.71 55.50 -46.73
C GLU A 294 4.81 56.49 -47.17
N GLN A 295 6.06 56.00 -47.41
CA GLN A 295 7.19 56.81 -47.81
C GLN A 295 7.44 56.87 -49.32
N ALA A 296 6.70 56.07 -50.12
CA ALA A 296 6.84 55.96 -51.55
C ALA A 296 5.79 56.84 -52.30
#